data_e3cd53cbe8fa6d57d68031111c6020ea
#
_entry.id   e3cd53cbe8fa6d57d68031111c6020ea
#
_cell.length_a   1.000
_cell.length_b   1.000
_cell.length_c   1.000
_cell.angle_alpha   90.00
_cell.angle_beta   90.00
_cell.angle_gamma   90.00
#
_symmetry.space_group_name_H-M   'P 1'
#
loop_
_entity.id
_entity.type
_entity.pdbx_description
1 polymer ?
#
loop_
_entity_poly.entity_id
_entity_poly.type
_entity_poly.pdbx_seq_one_letter_code
_entity_poly.pdbx_strand_id
1 'polypeptide(L)'
;GLMATDGTIETGIYGRKAKSMKLAMVVPDKEHQAMVMEAIYGEKGVKAGFTDGHCKEVLLKAAEHLVRDKGAQALILGCTELPLILEETDNIKLGDGHAAIVDPTASLARRVVKVAGEITKIRGVR
;
A
#
# COMPACT_ATOMS: atom_id res chain seq x y z
N GLY A 1 -5.28 3.58 -5.55
CA GLY A 1 -5.47 2.13 -5.45
C GLY A 1 -5.06 1.60 -4.09
N LEU A 2 -5.83 0.68 -3.53
CA LEU A 2 -5.51 0.04 -2.25
C LEU A 2 -5.18 -1.44 -2.47
N MET A 3 -3.98 -1.85 -2.11
CA MET A 3 -3.57 -3.25 -1.98
C MET A 3 -3.51 -3.60 -0.49
N ALA A 4 -4.39 -4.47 -0.04
CA ALA A 4 -4.53 -4.82 1.38
C ALA A 4 -5.15 -6.22 1.53
N THR A 5 -5.19 -6.74 2.75
CA THR A 5 -5.93 -7.97 3.03
C THR A 5 -7.43 -7.76 2.87
N ASP A 6 -8.17 -8.85 2.63
CA ASP A 6 -9.64 -8.84 2.52
C ASP A 6 -10.28 -8.14 3.72
N GLY A 7 -9.86 -8.46 4.94
CA GLY A 7 -10.38 -7.83 6.15
C GLY A 7 -10.15 -6.32 6.19
N THR A 8 -9.03 -5.81 5.70
CA THR A 8 -8.78 -4.36 5.61
C THR A 8 -9.72 -3.70 4.61
N ILE A 9 -9.95 -4.34 3.46
CA ILE A 9 -10.87 -3.83 2.43
C ILE A 9 -12.31 -3.84 2.96
N GLU A 10 -12.77 -4.95 3.55
CA GLU A 10 -14.12 -5.13 4.09
C GLU A 10 -14.44 -4.13 5.21
N THR A 11 -13.48 -3.84 6.09
CA THR A 11 -13.67 -2.82 7.14
C THR A 11 -13.83 -1.41 6.58
N GLY A 12 -13.39 -1.13 5.36
CA GLY A 12 -13.55 0.14 4.67
C GLY A 12 -12.82 1.32 5.32
N ILE A 13 -11.81 1.09 6.15
CA ILE A 13 -11.08 2.15 6.88
C ILE A 13 -10.49 3.17 5.90
N TYR A 14 -9.76 2.72 4.90
CA TYR A 14 -9.16 3.58 3.88
C TYR A 14 -10.22 4.29 3.04
N GLY A 15 -11.24 3.56 2.59
CA GLY A 15 -12.33 4.11 1.76
C GLY A 15 -13.08 5.24 2.46
N ARG A 16 -13.43 5.07 3.74
CA ARG A 16 -14.07 6.15 4.53
C ARG A 16 -13.17 7.37 4.67
N LYS A 17 -11.87 7.16 4.90
CA LYS A 17 -10.91 8.27 5.00
C LYS A 17 -10.73 8.99 3.66
N ALA A 18 -10.56 8.26 2.57
CA ALA A 18 -10.46 8.84 1.23
C ALA A 18 -11.70 9.68 0.88
N LYS A 19 -12.90 9.14 1.14
CA LYS A 19 -14.17 9.86 0.93
C LYS A 19 -14.22 11.18 1.72
N SER A 20 -13.77 11.18 2.98
CA SER A 20 -13.74 12.40 3.81
C SER A 20 -12.78 13.46 3.24
N MET A 21 -11.80 13.05 2.45
CA MET A 21 -10.83 13.92 1.78
C MET A 21 -11.19 14.21 0.32
N LYS A 22 -12.36 13.76 -0.15
CA LYS A 22 -12.83 13.88 -1.55
C LYS A 22 -11.88 13.19 -2.55
N LEU A 23 -11.22 12.12 -2.14
CA LEU A 23 -10.36 11.30 -2.98
C LEU A 23 -11.14 10.05 -3.44
N ALA A 24 -11.00 9.71 -4.72
CA ALA A 24 -11.47 8.44 -5.24
C ALA A 24 -10.57 7.32 -4.72
N MET A 25 -11.17 6.20 -4.31
CA MET A 25 -10.43 4.99 -3.95
C MET A 25 -10.93 3.82 -4.77
N VAL A 26 -10.00 3.05 -5.32
CA VAL A 26 -10.28 1.82 -6.06
C VAL A 26 -9.57 0.64 -5.38
N VAL A 27 -10.18 -0.54 -5.50
CA VAL A 27 -9.63 -1.81 -5.02
C VAL A 27 -9.52 -2.78 -6.18
N PRO A 28 -8.66 -3.81 -6.10
CA PRO A 28 -8.59 -4.86 -7.10
C PRO A 28 -9.96 -5.53 -7.29
N ASP A 29 -10.20 -6.09 -8.46
CA ASP A 29 -11.29 -7.04 -8.63
C ASP A 29 -10.97 -8.37 -7.90
N LYS A 30 -11.91 -9.31 -7.94
CA LYS A 30 -11.78 -10.57 -7.19
C LYS A 30 -10.54 -11.38 -7.56
N GLU A 31 -10.18 -11.41 -8.85
CA GLU A 31 -9.03 -12.16 -9.33
C GLU A 31 -7.73 -11.52 -8.84
N HIS A 32 -7.58 -10.21 -9.03
CA HIS A 32 -6.38 -9.49 -8.62
C HIS A 32 -6.28 -9.33 -7.09
N GLN A 33 -7.43 -9.30 -6.39
CA GLN A 33 -7.43 -9.35 -4.92
C GLN A 33 -6.90 -10.71 -4.41
N ALA A 34 -7.22 -11.81 -5.07
CA ALA A 34 -6.63 -13.11 -4.75
C ALA A 34 -5.12 -13.11 -4.94
N MET A 35 -4.59 -12.40 -5.94
CA MET A 35 -3.14 -12.23 -6.14
C MET A 35 -2.49 -11.43 -4.99
N VAL A 36 -3.16 -10.40 -4.47
CA VAL A 36 -2.68 -9.67 -3.27
C VAL A 36 -2.64 -10.60 -2.07
N MET A 37 -3.70 -11.40 -1.85
CA MET A 37 -3.74 -12.38 -0.75
C MET A 37 -2.67 -13.46 -0.91
N GLU A 38 -2.42 -13.93 -2.13
CA GLU A 38 -1.34 -14.89 -2.45
C GLU A 38 0.04 -14.29 -2.14
N ALA A 39 0.29 -13.04 -2.52
CA ALA A 39 1.53 -12.35 -2.18
C ALA A 39 1.77 -12.27 -0.66
N ILE A 40 0.71 -12.15 0.13
CA ILE A 40 0.79 -12.03 1.60
C ILE A 40 0.86 -13.41 2.27
N TYR A 41 -0.07 -14.32 1.95
CA TYR A 41 -0.33 -15.56 2.69
C TYR A 41 0.00 -16.84 1.92
N GLY A 42 0.35 -16.77 0.63
CA GLY A 42 0.69 -17.93 -0.18
C GLY A 42 1.92 -18.69 0.36
N GLU A 43 2.13 -19.90 -0.11
CA GLU A 43 3.29 -20.72 0.28
C GLU A 43 4.63 -20.03 -0.01
N LYS A 44 4.67 -19.18 -1.05
CA LYS A 44 5.81 -18.33 -1.42
C LYS A 44 5.51 -16.85 -1.16
N GLY A 45 4.61 -16.56 -0.22
CA GLY A 45 4.22 -15.22 0.17
C GLY A 45 5.14 -14.62 1.24
N VAL A 46 4.93 -13.33 1.51
CA VAL A 46 5.80 -12.61 2.44
C VAL A 46 5.73 -13.16 3.88
N LYS A 47 4.58 -13.65 4.32
CA LYS A 47 4.44 -14.29 5.65
C LYS A 47 5.16 -15.64 5.75
N ALA A 48 5.47 -16.26 4.63
CA ALA A 48 6.33 -17.44 4.56
C ALA A 48 7.83 -17.09 4.43
N GLY A 49 8.18 -15.79 4.46
CA GLY A 49 9.55 -15.30 4.44
C GLY A 49 10.08 -14.91 3.05
N PHE A 50 9.22 -14.89 2.02
CA PHE A 50 9.63 -14.52 0.66
C PHE A 50 9.32 -13.03 0.41
N THR A 51 10.28 -12.29 -0.13
CA THR A 51 10.14 -10.87 -0.48
C THR A 51 10.38 -10.59 -1.96
N ASP A 52 10.69 -11.62 -2.74
CA ASP A 52 10.93 -11.53 -4.19
C ASP A 52 10.40 -12.79 -4.90
N GLY A 53 10.56 -12.87 -6.22
CA GLY A 53 10.05 -13.96 -7.04
C GLY A 53 8.53 -13.94 -7.13
N HIS A 54 7.90 -15.09 -6.87
CA HIS A 54 6.45 -15.27 -7.07
C HIS A 54 5.57 -14.24 -6.35
N CYS A 55 5.84 -13.94 -5.08
CA CYS A 55 5.03 -12.97 -4.33
C CYS A 55 5.11 -11.56 -4.95
N LYS A 56 6.26 -11.18 -5.45
CA LYS A 56 6.44 -9.89 -6.14
C LYS A 56 5.76 -9.87 -7.50
N GLU A 57 5.88 -10.95 -8.26
CA GLU A 57 5.23 -11.07 -9.58
C GLU A 57 3.70 -10.94 -9.50
N VAL A 58 3.05 -11.66 -8.57
CA VAL A 58 1.59 -11.59 -8.42
C VAL A 58 1.15 -10.24 -7.86
N LEU A 59 1.93 -9.65 -6.95
CA LEU A 59 1.64 -8.32 -6.42
C LEU A 59 1.76 -7.23 -7.49
N LEU A 60 2.76 -7.31 -8.37
CA LEU A 60 2.94 -6.38 -9.49
C LEU A 60 1.79 -6.50 -10.51
N LYS A 61 1.27 -7.70 -10.77
CA LYS A 61 0.07 -7.87 -11.62
C LYS A 61 -1.15 -7.18 -11.04
N ALA A 62 -1.37 -7.32 -9.73
CA ALA A 62 -2.48 -6.62 -9.05
C ALA A 62 -2.28 -5.10 -9.07
N ALA A 63 -1.04 -4.63 -8.89
CA ALA A 63 -0.69 -3.22 -8.99
C ALA A 63 -0.92 -2.66 -10.40
N GLU A 64 -0.51 -3.38 -11.44
CA GLU A 64 -0.72 -3.02 -12.84
C GLU A 64 -2.21 -2.93 -13.18
N HIS A 65 -3.03 -3.89 -12.73
CA HIS A 65 -4.49 -3.84 -12.88
C HIS A 65 -5.09 -2.56 -12.28
N LEU A 66 -4.68 -2.19 -11.06
CA LEU A 66 -5.17 -0.96 -10.43
C LEU A 66 -4.80 0.29 -11.24
N VAL A 67 -3.63 0.34 -11.83
CA VAL A 67 -3.17 1.49 -12.62
C VAL A 67 -3.84 1.54 -13.98
N ARG A 68 -3.80 0.44 -14.74
CA ARG A 68 -4.27 0.41 -16.13
C ARG A 68 -5.79 0.33 -16.24
N ASP A 69 -6.41 -0.55 -15.45
CA ASP A 69 -7.83 -0.86 -15.62
C ASP A 69 -8.72 -0.03 -14.70
N LYS A 70 -8.20 0.40 -13.56
CA LYS A 70 -8.93 1.22 -12.57
C LYS A 70 -8.49 2.69 -12.53
N GLY A 71 -7.43 3.06 -13.26
CA GLY A 71 -6.95 4.44 -13.34
C GLY A 71 -6.30 4.98 -12.08
N ALA A 72 -5.75 4.11 -11.22
CA ALA A 72 -5.08 4.54 -10.01
C ALA A 72 -3.79 5.30 -10.34
N GLN A 73 -3.59 6.46 -9.73
CA GLN A 73 -2.40 7.30 -9.86
C GLN A 73 -1.42 7.12 -8.69
N ALA A 74 -1.91 6.55 -7.60
CA ALA A 74 -1.11 6.18 -6.43
C ALA A 74 -1.63 4.84 -5.87
N LEU A 75 -0.72 4.02 -5.36
CA LEU A 75 -1.00 2.72 -4.77
C LEU A 75 -0.64 2.76 -3.29
N ILE A 76 -1.58 2.38 -2.43
CA ILE A 76 -1.37 2.29 -0.98
C ILE A 76 -1.08 0.83 -0.63
N LEU A 77 0.06 0.59 0.02
CA LEU A 77 0.44 -0.70 0.58
C LEU A 77 -0.25 -0.89 1.94
N GLY A 78 -1.54 -1.23 1.91
CA GLY A 78 -2.43 -1.28 3.09
C GLY A 78 -2.25 -2.51 3.99
N CYS A 79 -1.13 -3.19 3.89
CA CYS A 79 -0.70 -4.28 4.77
C CYS A 79 0.77 -4.06 5.12
N THR A 80 1.14 -4.27 6.37
CA THR A 80 2.50 -3.98 6.87
C THR A 80 3.60 -4.82 6.24
N GLU A 81 3.24 -5.93 5.64
CA GLU A 81 4.15 -6.83 4.94
C GLU A 81 4.45 -6.40 3.49
N LEU A 82 3.53 -5.70 2.83
CA LEU A 82 3.69 -5.32 1.42
C LEU A 82 4.91 -4.41 1.14
N PRO A 83 5.29 -3.48 2.04
CA PRO A 83 6.51 -2.71 1.88
C PRO A 83 7.80 -3.53 1.87
N LEU A 84 7.77 -4.78 2.33
CA LEU A 84 8.90 -5.71 2.22
C LEU A 84 9.06 -6.28 0.79
N ILE A 85 8.02 -6.17 -0.04
CA ILE A 85 8.00 -6.64 -1.43
C ILE A 85 8.19 -5.48 -2.41
N LEU A 86 7.49 -4.36 -2.17
CA LEU A 86 7.51 -3.15 -3.01
C LEU A 86 7.90 -1.93 -2.18
N GLU A 87 8.96 -1.26 -2.57
CA GLU A 87 9.42 -0.05 -1.90
C GLU A 87 8.57 1.18 -2.24
N GLU A 88 8.47 2.11 -1.29
CA GLU A 88 7.85 3.42 -1.49
C GLU A 88 8.60 4.18 -2.60
N THR A 89 7.86 4.75 -3.55
CA THR A 89 8.42 5.53 -4.65
C THR A 89 7.40 6.51 -5.20
N ASP A 90 7.87 7.65 -5.70
CA ASP A 90 7.01 8.63 -6.37
C ASP A 90 6.60 8.19 -7.78
N ASN A 91 7.30 7.24 -8.38
CA ASN A 91 7.05 6.83 -9.76
C ASN A 91 7.52 5.40 -10.05
N ILE A 92 6.59 4.46 -10.08
CA ILE A 92 6.81 3.10 -10.61
C ILE A 92 6.14 2.97 -11.97
N LYS A 93 6.83 2.35 -12.91
CA LYS A 93 6.24 1.96 -14.20
C LYS A 93 5.52 0.62 -14.06
N LEU A 94 4.25 0.57 -14.44
CA LEU A 94 3.38 -0.63 -14.39
C LEU A 94 2.67 -0.79 -15.75
N GLY A 95 3.20 -1.69 -16.58
CA GLY A 95 2.78 -1.79 -17.99
C GLY A 95 3.06 -0.49 -18.73
N ASP A 96 2.03 0.12 -19.32
CA ASP A 96 2.08 1.42 -20.01
C ASP A 96 1.75 2.59 -19.07
N GLY A 97 1.39 2.32 -17.82
CA GLY A 97 1.03 3.32 -16.82
C GLY A 97 2.14 3.60 -15.81
N HIS A 98 1.91 4.63 -15.01
CA HIS A 98 2.80 5.04 -13.92
C HIS A 98 1.96 5.37 -12.68
N ALA A 99 2.50 5.09 -11.49
CA ALA A 99 1.88 5.45 -10.22
C ALA A 99 2.92 5.71 -9.14
N ALA A 100 2.55 6.44 -8.09
CA ALA A 100 3.30 6.47 -6.85
C ALA A 100 2.97 5.22 -6.00
N ILE A 101 3.93 4.76 -5.21
CA ILE A 101 3.70 3.75 -4.16
C ILE A 101 3.85 4.46 -2.80
N VAL A 102 2.85 4.31 -1.96
CA VAL A 102 2.80 4.91 -0.62
C VAL A 102 2.83 3.79 0.42
N ASP A 103 3.81 3.87 1.32
CA ASP A 103 3.86 3.05 2.54
C ASP A 103 3.20 3.80 3.71
N PRO A 104 2.01 3.37 4.18
CA PRO A 104 1.34 4.01 5.31
C PRO A 104 2.12 3.91 6.62
N THR A 105 2.89 2.82 6.81
CA THR A 105 3.68 2.62 8.02
C THR A 105 4.83 3.62 8.09
N ALA A 106 5.58 3.78 7.01
CA ALA A 106 6.63 4.80 6.91
C ALA A 106 6.05 6.22 7.02
N SER A 107 4.91 6.47 6.39
CA SER A 107 4.20 7.77 6.49
C SER A 107 3.79 8.09 7.91
N LEU A 108 3.25 7.10 8.65
CA LEU A 108 2.90 7.24 10.06
C LEU A 108 4.16 7.51 10.91
N ALA A 109 5.22 6.74 10.71
CA ALA A 109 6.48 6.91 11.44
C ALA A 109 7.05 8.32 11.26
N ARG A 110 7.14 8.81 10.02
CA ARG A 110 7.56 10.19 9.72
C ARG A 110 6.68 11.23 10.44
N ARG A 111 5.38 11.02 10.46
CA ARG A 111 4.44 11.93 11.13
C ARG A 111 4.64 11.94 12.65
N VAL A 112 4.80 10.78 13.27
CA VAL A 112 5.02 10.65 14.73
C VAL A 112 6.32 11.34 15.14
N VAL A 113 7.41 11.08 14.44
CA VAL A 113 8.71 11.73 14.72
C VAL A 113 8.63 13.24 14.58
N LYS A 114 7.96 13.73 13.53
CA LYS A 114 7.74 15.17 13.33
C LYS A 114 6.98 15.80 14.49
N VAL A 115 5.86 15.19 14.90
CA VAL A 115 5.02 15.70 16.01
C VAL A 115 5.79 15.67 17.32
N ALA A 116 6.52 14.59 17.61
CA ALA A 116 7.35 14.49 18.81
C ALA A 116 8.42 15.59 18.85
N GLY A 117 9.10 15.85 17.75
CA GLY A 117 10.11 16.91 17.64
C GLY A 117 9.51 18.32 17.82
N GLU A 118 8.31 18.58 17.32
CA GLU A 118 7.59 19.84 17.54
C GLU A 118 7.22 20.04 19.01
N ILE A 119 6.72 18.99 19.70
CA ILE A 119 6.37 19.03 21.12
C ILE A 119 7.62 19.28 21.98
N THR A 120 8.75 18.63 21.67
CA THR A 120 10.01 18.80 22.38
C THR A 120 10.50 20.25 22.31
N LYS A 121 10.42 20.88 21.13
CA LYS A 121 10.78 22.29 20.94
C LYS A 121 9.90 23.24 21.78
N ILE A 122 8.58 22.99 21.81
CA ILE A 122 7.62 23.82 22.57
C ILE A 122 7.87 23.71 24.09
N ARG A 123 8.23 22.51 24.59
CA ARG A 123 8.44 22.24 26.01
C ARG A 123 9.83 22.60 26.52
N GLY A 124 10.76 23.01 25.63
CA GLY A 124 12.15 23.34 26.01
C GLY A 124 12.94 22.18 26.60
N VAL A 125 12.50 20.95 26.37
CA VAL A 125 13.20 19.75 26.83
C VAL A 125 14.40 19.53 25.89
N ARG A 126 15.60 19.63 26.46
CA ARG A 126 16.87 19.28 25.78
C ARG A 126 17.18 17.81 25.93
#